data_f1bdc7d77f0ff862b81a162b16da2483
#
_entry.id   f1bdc7d77f0ff862b81a162b16da2483
#
_cell.length_a   1.000
_cell.length_b   1.000
_cell.length_c   1.000
_cell.angle_alpha   90.00
_cell.angle_beta   90.00
_cell.angle_gamma   90.00
#
_symmetry.space_group_name_H-M   'P 1'
#
loop_
_entity.id
_entity.type
_entity.pdbx_description
1 polymer ?
#
loop_
_entity_poly.entity_id
_entity_poly.type
_entity_poly.pdbx_seq_one_letter_code
_entity_poly.pdbx_strand_id
1 'polypeptide(L)'
;MLGMGDNEYVCDCADCTRDIAEYKMSGVIMRFTNRVAKRIKEWLKNESGTPDRKIYLVVFAYLTAMEPPVKYVDRKPVPIDDSVVAEDNVMIRTAPLVDSNFYWQIDDSEHNAFMANNINGWKQISSNYSIWDYRLYFHYLFVPYPVWNTIKSNLTVYKNLNVIDVYHQGYAETPVPFGKLDDYVRARLLYDLDEDAEELTDDFIDNYYKQAASYIREYRDLLKYHYEINIVPKRYSGSVYSDMMK
;
A
#
# COMPACT_ATOMS: atom_id res chain seq x y z
N MET A 1 -15.59 -4.04 -2.40
CA MET A 1 -14.58 -3.89 -1.33
C MET A 1 -15.28 -3.93 0.01
N LEU A 2 -14.75 -4.69 0.94
CA LEU A 2 -15.24 -4.83 2.32
C LEU A 2 -14.18 -4.25 3.24
N GLY A 3 -14.57 -3.42 4.20
CA GLY A 3 -13.63 -2.78 5.14
C GLY A 3 -14.32 -1.76 6.03
N MET A 4 -13.52 -1.19 6.92
CA MET A 4 -13.93 -0.08 7.75
C MET A 4 -14.02 1.20 6.91
N GLY A 5 -14.88 2.13 7.30
CA GLY A 5 -14.79 3.51 6.83
C GLY A 5 -13.57 4.24 7.41
N ASP A 6 -13.39 5.52 7.07
CA ASP A 6 -12.31 6.35 7.61
C ASP A 6 -12.57 6.74 9.08
N ASN A 7 -12.74 5.73 9.92
CA ASN A 7 -12.92 5.89 11.35
C ASN A 7 -12.45 4.64 12.09
N GLU A 8 -12.21 4.77 13.39
CA GLU A 8 -11.77 3.70 14.27
C GLU A 8 -12.90 3.12 15.13
N TYR A 9 -14.15 3.44 14.82
CA TYR A 9 -15.27 2.95 15.59
C TYR A 9 -15.52 1.46 15.33
N VAL A 10 -15.57 0.70 16.40
CA VAL A 10 -15.91 -0.72 16.40
C VAL A 10 -17.12 -0.96 17.32
N CYS A 11 -17.86 -2.03 17.07
CA CYS A 11 -18.94 -2.43 17.95
C CYS A 11 -18.39 -2.87 19.31
N ASP A 12 -18.96 -2.35 20.40
CA ASP A 12 -18.56 -2.60 21.80
C ASP A 12 -19.44 -3.61 22.53
N CYS A 13 -20.36 -4.29 21.82
CA CYS A 13 -21.16 -5.35 22.44
C CYS A 13 -20.27 -6.54 22.86
N ALA A 14 -20.72 -7.33 23.83
CA ALA A 14 -19.95 -8.42 24.42
C ALA A 14 -19.42 -9.44 23.38
N ASP A 15 -20.20 -9.75 22.36
CA ASP A 15 -19.80 -10.69 21.32
C ASP A 15 -18.71 -10.11 20.41
N CYS A 16 -18.86 -8.86 19.94
CA CYS A 16 -17.84 -8.20 19.12
C CYS A 16 -16.54 -8.00 19.90
N THR A 17 -16.62 -7.56 21.16
CA THR A 17 -15.45 -7.39 22.03
C THR A 17 -14.69 -8.70 22.22
N ARG A 18 -15.38 -9.81 22.48
CA ARG A 18 -14.77 -11.14 22.58
C ARG A 18 -14.10 -11.54 21.27
N ASP A 19 -14.80 -11.43 20.14
CA ASP A 19 -14.29 -11.84 18.84
C ASP A 19 -13.09 -10.99 18.39
N ILE A 20 -13.09 -9.68 18.68
CA ILE A 20 -11.95 -8.80 18.40
C ILE A 20 -10.74 -9.18 19.29
N ALA A 21 -10.97 -9.51 20.56
CA ALA A 21 -9.90 -9.92 21.47
C ALA A 21 -9.25 -11.26 21.02
N GLU A 22 -10.03 -12.17 20.44
CA GLU A 22 -9.55 -13.47 19.97
C GLU A 22 -8.89 -13.38 18.59
N TYR A 23 -9.51 -12.66 17.64
CA TYR A 23 -9.11 -12.68 16.22
C TYR A 23 -8.50 -11.39 15.71
N LYS A 24 -8.42 -10.32 16.51
CA LYS A 24 -8.22 -8.93 16.07
C LYS A 24 -9.38 -8.48 15.18
N MET A 25 -9.49 -7.18 14.93
CA MET A 25 -10.54 -6.65 14.03
C MET A 25 -10.38 -7.18 12.60
N SER A 26 -9.16 -7.31 12.13
CA SER A 26 -8.85 -7.89 10.81
C SER A 26 -9.34 -9.32 10.67
N GLY A 27 -9.19 -10.16 11.70
CA GLY A 27 -9.65 -11.52 11.69
C GLY A 27 -11.18 -11.64 11.72
N VAL A 28 -11.86 -10.77 12.46
CA VAL A 28 -13.33 -10.68 12.43
C VAL A 28 -13.83 -10.38 11.02
N ILE A 29 -13.21 -9.40 10.34
CA ILE A 29 -13.53 -9.06 8.96
C ILE A 29 -13.21 -10.22 8.01
N MET A 30 -12.06 -10.89 8.17
CA MET A 30 -11.67 -12.04 7.34
C MET A 30 -12.66 -13.19 7.45
N ARG A 31 -13.05 -13.56 8.66
CA ARG A 31 -14.05 -14.62 8.90
C ARG A 31 -15.40 -14.30 8.26
N PHE A 32 -15.84 -13.05 8.34
CA PHE A 32 -17.05 -12.61 7.63
C PHE A 32 -16.88 -12.70 6.12
N THR A 33 -15.76 -12.16 5.59
CA THR A 33 -15.48 -12.13 4.16
C THR A 33 -15.38 -13.53 3.58
N ASN A 34 -14.74 -14.47 4.27
CA ASN A 34 -14.62 -15.85 3.84
C ASN A 34 -16.01 -16.52 3.68
N ARG A 35 -16.96 -16.25 4.60
CA ARG A 35 -18.35 -16.75 4.46
C ARG A 35 -19.03 -16.20 3.21
N VAL A 36 -18.87 -14.90 2.95
CA VAL A 36 -19.43 -14.26 1.75
C VAL A 36 -18.75 -14.80 0.50
N ALA A 37 -17.42 -14.96 0.51
CA ALA A 37 -16.63 -15.48 -0.60
C ALA A 37 -17.07 -16.90 -1.02
N LYS A 38 -17.26 -17.79 -0.05
CA LYS A 38 -17.80 -19.14 -0.27
C LYS A 38 -19.18 -19.08 -0.91
N ARG A 39 -20.08 -18.25 -0.39
CA ARG A 39 -21.45 -18.11 -0.91
C ARG A 39 -21.47 -17.58 -2.34
N ILE A 40 -20.60 -16.63 -2.68
CA ILE A 40 -20.47 -16.13 -4.05
C ILE A 40 -19.97 -17.23 -5.00
N LYS A 41 -18.98 -18.03 -4.60
CA LYS A 41 -18.50 -19.16 -5.43
C LYS A 41 -19.61 -20.18 -5.68
N GLU A 42 -20.37 -20.54 -4.64
CA GLU A 42 -21.52 -21.44 -4.77
C GLU A 42 -22.59 -20.90 -5.70
N TRP A 43 -22.95 -19.62 -5.56
CA TRP A 43 -23.93 -18.97 -6.43
C TRP A 43 -23.46 -18.87 -7.88
N LEU A 44 -22.19 -18.51 -8.12
CA LEU A 44 -21.62 -18.50 -9.47
C LEU A 44 -21.71 -19.87 -10.13
N LYS A 45 -21.36 -20.92 -9.39
CA LYS A 45 -21.37 -22.29 -9.90
C LYS A 45 -22.77 -22.80 -10.24
N ASN A 46 -23.77 -22.49 -9.41
CA ASN A 46 -25.05 -23.16 -9.42
C ASN A 46 -26.21 -22.33 -10.01
N GLU A 47 -26.15 -20.99 -9.92
CA GLU A 47 -27.31 -20.14 -10.14
C GLU A 47 -27.06 -18.98 -11.13
N SER A 48 -25.79 -18.54 -11.32
CA SER A 48 -25.51 -17.31 -12.07
C SER A 48 -25.58 -17.46 -13.60
N GLY A 49 -25.54 -18.69 -14.12
CA GLY A 49 -25.33 -18.94 -15.56
C GLY A 49 -23.91 -18.61 -16.08
N THR A 50 -23.00 -18.20 -15.18
CA THR A 50 -21.61 -17.86 -15.50
C THR A 50 -20.62 -18.53 -14.54
N PRO A 51 -20.56 -19.89 -14.52
CA PRO A 51 -19.82 -20.65 -13.51
C PRO A 51 -18.31 -20.37 -13.52
N ASP A 52 -17.77 -20.02 -14.67
CA ASP A 52 -16.33 -19.76 -14.86
C ASP A 52 -15.92 -18.31 -14.51
N ARG A 53 -16.90 -17.47 -14.16
CA ARG A 53 -16.61 -16.07 -13.79
C ARG A 53 -15.91 -16.02 -12.45
N LYS A 54 -14.77 -15.32 -12.37
CA LYS A 54 -14.04 -15.06 -11.15
C LYS A 54 -14.41 -13.68 -10.58
N ILE A 55 -14.87 -13.65 -9.32
CA ILE A 55 -15.18 -12.41 -8.58
C ILE A 55 -14.29 -12.39 -7.35
N TYR A 56 -13.46 -11.36 -7.23
CA TYR A 56 -12.66 -11.11 -6.03
C TYR A 56 -13.39 -10.22 -5.04
N LEU A 57 -13.36 -10.63 -3.77
CA LEU A 57 -13.72 -9.80 -2.63
C LEU A 57 -12.47 -9.14 -2.08
N VAL A 58 -12.43 -7.81 -2.09
CA VAL A 58 -11.29 -7.06 -1.56
C VAL A 58 -11.55 -6.69 -0.11
N VAL A 59 -10.67 -7.12 0.79
CA VAL A 59 -10.61 -6.70 2.20
C VAL A 59 -9.59 -5.59 2.34
N PHE A 60 -9.99 -4.48 2.95
CA PHE A 60 -9.12 -3.35 3.16
C PHE A 60 -8.41 -3.48 4.52
N ALA A 61 -7.12 -3.80 4.50
CA ALA A 61 -6.25 -3.86 5.67
C ALA A 61 -5.80 -2.42 6.02
N TYR A 62 -6.66 -1.73 6.77
CA TYR A 62 -6.54 -0.30 7.02
C TYR A 62 -7.05 0.04 8.43
N LEU A 63 -6.47 1.06 9.07
CA LEU A 63 -6.80 1.49 10.44
C LEU A 63 -6.87 0.31 11.42
N THR A 64 -8.00 0.10 12.09
CA THR A 64 -8.20 -0.97 13.09
C THR A 64 -8.03 -2.38 12.51
N ALA A 65 -8.13 -2.55 11.19
CA ALA A 65 -7.93 -3.81 10.49
C ALA A 65 -6.55 -3.93 9.79
N MET A 66 -5.64 -3.00 10.03
CA MET A 66 -4.32 -2.97 9.36
C MET A 66 -3.44 -4.15 9.77
N GLU A 67 -3.42 -4.49 11.05
CA GLU A 67 -2.64 -5.63 11.54
C GLU A 67 -3.25 -6.96 11.09
N PRO A 68 -2.41 -7.88 10.57
CA PRO A 68 -2.89 -9.20 10.14
C PRO A 68 -3.38 -10.06 11.32
N PRO A 69 -4.35 -10.96 11.09
CA PRO A 69 -4.88 -11.87 12.12
C PRO A 69 -3.94 -13.06 12.34
N VAL A 70 -2.73 -12.77 12.81
CA VAL A 70 -1.68 -13.75 13.09
C VAL A 70 -1.29 -13.73 14.56
N LYS A 71 -0.81 -14.88 15.03
CA LYS A 71 -0.04 -15.06 16.27
C LYS A 71 1.40 -15.39 15.93
N TYR A 72 2.30 -15.25 16.89
CA TYR A 72 3.72 -15.56 16.67
C TYR A 72 4.09 -16.86 17.37
N VAL A 73 4.63 -17.80 16.59
CA VAL A 73 5.21 -19.05 17.08
C VAL A 73 6.68 -19.05 16.66
N ASP A 74 7.58 -19.18 17.60
CA ASP A 74 9.03 -19.09 17.36
C ASP A 74 9.45 -17.86 16.52
N ARG A 75 8.85 -16.72 16.84
CA ARG A 75 9.03 -15.43 16.14
C ARG A 75 8.54 -15.40 14.69
N LYS A 76 7.83 -16.40 14.22
CA LYS A 76 7.23 -16.44 12.89
C LYS A 76 5.74 -16.18 12.97
N PRO A 77 5.19 -15.31 12.09
CA PRO A 77 3.76 -15.11 12.03
C PRO A 77 3.08 -16.37 11.46
N VAL A 78 2.03 -16.81 12.13
CA VAL A 78 1.15 -17.88 11.66
C VAL A 78 -0.30 -17.45 11.83
N PRO A 79 -1.25 -17.89 11.00
CA PRO A 79 -2.66 -17.59 11.20
C PRO A 79 -3.12 -17.92 12.62
N ILE A 80 -4.03 -17.13 13.19
CA ILE A 80 -4.62 -17.43 14.50
C ILE A 80 -5.26 -18.81 14.46
N ASP A 81 -6.05 -19.07 13.42
CA ASP A 81 -6.56 -20.39 13.02
C ASP A 81 -6.94 -20.39 11.52
N ASP A 82 -7.48 -21.51 11.03
CA ASP A 82 -7.84 -21.66 9.61
C ASP A 82 -9.01 -20.76 9.18
N SER A 83 -9.83 -20.26 10.10
CA SER A 83 -10.99 -19.43 9.77
C SER A 83 -10.61 -18.05 9.26
N VAL A 84 -9.41 -17.57 9.58
CA VAL A 84 -8.87 -16.28 9.12
C VAL A 84 -8.06 -16.38 7.83
N VAL A 85 -7.71 -17.60 7.38
CA VAL A 85 -7.01 -17.80 6.10
C VAL A 85 -7.96 -17.46 4.95
N ALA A 86 -7.49 -16.65 4.02
CA ALA A 86 -8.31 -16.14 2.93
C ALA A 86 -8.73 -17.24 1.95
N GLU A 87 -9.99 -17.20 1.52
CA GLU A 87 -10.43 -17.96 0.36
C GLU A 87 -9.69 -17.48 -0.90
N ASP A 88 -9.56 -18.34 -1.91
CA ASP A 88 -8.83 -18.09 -3.16
C ASP A 88 -9.39 -16.92 -4.00
N ASN A 89 -10.61 -16.49 -3.72
CA ASN A 89 -11.27 -15.33 -4.30
C ASN A 89 -11.34 -14.13 -3.33
N VAL A 90 -10.52 -14.11 -2.29
CA VAL A 90 -10.35 -12.96 -1.40
C VAL A 90 -8.98 -12.34 -1.63
N MET A 91 -8.96 -11.02 -1.75
CA MET A 91 -7.77 -10.21 -1.96
C MET A 91 -7.59 -9.23 -0.81
N ILE A 92 -6.40 -9.12 -0.28
CA ILE A 92 -6.05 -8.15 0.75
C ILE A 92 -5.54 -6.89 0.08
N ARG A 93 -6.14 -5.74 0.40
CA ARG A 93 -5.63 -4.42 0.00
C ARG A 93 -5.00 -3.74 1.21
N THR A 94 -3.69 -3.57 1.18
CA THR A 94 -2.97 -2.80 2.19
C THR A 94 -2.81 -1.35 1.74
N ALA A 95 -2.91 -0.42 2.70
CA ALA A 95 -2.69 1.00 2.49
C ALA A 95 -1.59 1.46 3.46
N PRO A 96 -0.36 1.63 3.03
CA PRO A 96 0.72 2.15 3.85
C PRO A 96 0.51 3.65 4.07
N LEU A 97 -0.25 4.00 5.11
CA LEU A 97 -0.64 5.37 5.39
C LEU A 97 0.06 5.91 6.64
N VAL A 98 -0.03 5.15 7.74
CA VAL A 98 0.48 5.50 9.06
C VAL A 98 1.71 4.66 9.35
N ASP A 99 2.67 5.24 10.07
CA ASP A 99 3.92 4.56 10.46
C ASP A 99 4.74 4.00 9.28
N SER A 100 4.53 4.55 8.08
CA SER A 100 5.34 4.26 6.90
C SER A 100 6.18 5.46 6.52
N ASN A 101 7.47 5.25 6.35
CA ASN A 101 8.39 6.24 5.84
C ASN A 101 8.60 6.00 4.34
N PHE A 102 8.02 6.87 3.50
CA PHE A 102 8.04 6.73 2.03
C PHE A 102 9.41 6.99 1.39
N TYR A 103 10.36 7.50 2.14
CA TYR A 103 11.74 7.62 1.68
C TYR A 103 12.45 6.26 1.61
N TRP A 104 11.98 5.29 2.41
CA TRP A 104 12.51 3.93 2.49
C TRP A 104 11.55 2.94 1.82
N GLN A 105 12.10 1.83 1.35
CA GLN A 105 11.30 0.74 0.80
C GLN A 105 10.24 0.28 1.79
N ILE A 106 9.05 -0.06 1.29
CA ILE A 106 7.86 -0.35 2.12
C ILE A 106 8.08 -1.48 3.13
N ASP A 107 8.93 -2.46 2.82
CA ASP A 107 9.26 -3.60 3.69
C ASP A 107 10.64 -3.48 4.35
N ASP A 108 11.23 -2.27 4.38
CA ASP A 108 12.46 -2.01 5.11
C ASP A 108 12.27 -2.28 6.61
N SER A 109 13.04 -3.24 7.14
CA SER A 109 12.87 -3.72 8.52
C SER A 109 13.39 -2.76 9.59
N GLU A 110 14.18 -1.76 9.22
CA GLU A 110 14.71 -0.76 10.14
C GLU A 110 13.81 0.48 10.20
N HIS A 111 13.38 0.99 9.05
CA HIS A 111 12.68 2.27 8.93
C HIS A 111 11.16 2.12 8.79
N ASN A 112 10.72 0.96 8.25
CA ASN A 112 9.31 0.61 8.04
C ASN A 112 8.93 -0.70 8.76
N ALA A 113 9.53 -0.96 9.93
CA ALA A 113 9.36 -2.21 10.67
C ALA A 113 7.89 -2.61 10.89
N PHE A 114 7.01 -1.65 11.18
CA PHE A 114 5.59 -1.90 11.37
C PHE A 114 4.95 -2.43 10.07
N MET A 115 5.20 -1.76 8.95
CA MET A 115 4.65 -2.18 7.65
C MET A 115 5.27 -3.50 7.17
N ALA A 116 6.57 -3.68 7.33
CA ALA A 116 7.27 -4.92 7.01
C ALA A 116 6.67 -6.12 7.77
N ASN A 117 6.39 -5.96 9.08
CA ASN A 117 5.74 -6.98 9.89
C ASN A 117 4.31 -7.26 9.44
N ASN A 118 3.54 -6.22 9.09
CA ASN A 118 2.18 -6.38 8.57
C ASN A 118 2.17 -7.13 7.24
N ILE A 119 3.04 -6.76 6.30
CA ILE A 119 3.20 -7.45 5.02
C ILE A 119 3.54 -8.94 5.25
N ASN A 120 4.52 -9.22 6.11
CA ASN A 120 4.92 -10.59 6.43
C ASN A 120 3.80 -11.41 7.06
N GLY A 121 2.99 -10.80 7.92
CA GLY A 121 1.83 -11.45 8.53
C GLY A 121 0.69 -11.69 7.52
N TRP A 122 0.36 -10.71 6.70
CA TRP A 122 -0.67 -10.85 5.68
C TRP A 122 -0.34 -11.90 4.62
N LYS A 123 0.97 -12.11 4.31
CA LYS A 123 1.44 -13.22 3.45
C LYS A 123 1.04 -14.60 3.98
N GLN A 124 0.83 -14.75 5.28
CA GLN A 124 0.37 -16.00 5.87
C GLN A 124 -1.15 -16.18 5.74
N ILE A 125 -1.86 -15.10 5.46
CA ILE A 125 -3.33 -15.08 5.38
C ILE A 125 -3.83 -15.22 3.95
N SER A 126 -3.19 -14.52 2.98
CA SER A 126 -3.62 -14.51 1.58
C SER A 126 -2.43 -14.56 0.63
N SER A 127 -2.65 -15.18 -0.54
CA SER A 127 -1.74 -15.13 -1.69
C SER A 127 -2.12 -14.05 -2.71
N ASN A 128 -3.26 -13.38 -2.54
CA ASN A 128 -3.75 -12.35 -3.45
C ASN A 128 -3.64 -10.98 -2.78
N TYR A 129 -2.90 -10.07 -3.42
CA TYR A 129 -2.65 -8.74 -2.90
C TYR A 129 -3.07 -7.64 -3.86
N SER A 130 -3.48 -6.54 -3.28
CA SER A 130 -3.67 -5.23 -3.88
C SER A 130 -3.02 -4.18 -2.99
N ILE A 131 -2.48 -3.14 -3.59
CA ILE A 131 -1.86 -2.02 -2.87
C ILE A 131 -2.64 -0.74 -3.16
N TRP A 132 -2.93 0.00 -2.10
CA TRP A 132 -3.36 1.39 -2.18
C TRP A 132 -2.17 2.25 -1.77
N ASP A 133 -1.41 2.70 -2.76
CA ASP A 133 -0.18 3.45 -2.57
C ASP A 133 -0.45 4.96 -2.56
N TYR A 134 0.36 5.70 -1.81
CA TYR A 134 0.26 7.16 -1.69
C TYR A 134 1.47 7.84 -2.31
N ARG A 135 1.23 8.99 -2.96
CA ARG A 135 2.27 9.77 -3.63
C ARG A 135 2.12 11.28 -3.42
N LEU A 136 1.61 11.65 -2.25
CA LEU A 136 1.29 13.03 -1.91
C LEU A 136 1.37 13.27 -0.41
N TYR A 137 1.49 14.55 -0.03
CA TYR A 137 1.26 15.01 1.33
C TYR A 137 -0.14 15.57 1.47
N PHE A 138 -0.95 15.03 2.37
CA PHE A 138 -2.28 15.58 2.64
C PHE A 138 -2.25 16.98 3.25
N HIS A 139 -1.22 17.30 4.04
CA HIS A 139 -1.07 18.61 4.66
C HIS A 139 -0.39 19.65 3.74
N TYR A 140 0.36 19.21 2.74
CA TYR A 140 1.20 20.08 1.91
C TYR A 140 1.12 19.72 0.43
N LEU A 141 -0.01 20.03 -0.19
CA LEU A 141 -0.34 19.65 -1.57
C LEU A 141 0.63 20.14 -2.63
N PHE A 142 1.29 21.29 -2.38
CA PHE A 142 2.22 21.91 -3.31
C PHE A 142 3.70 21.55 -3.05
N VAL A 143 3.96 20.73 -2.03
CA VAL A 143 5.31 20.26 -1.73
C VAL A 143 5.56 18.96 -2.48
N PRO A 144 6.67 18.83 -3.25
CA PRO A 144 7.02 17.57 -3.89
C PRO A 144 7.15 16.45 -2.87
N TYR A 145 6.57 15.31 -3.17
CA TYR A 145 6.62 14.14 -2.30
C TYR A 145 7.86 13.29 -2.63
N PRO A 146 8.74 12.99 -1.65
CA PRO A 146 10.04 12.39 -1.91
C PRO A 146 9.97 10.88 -2.11
N VAL A 147 9.21 10.41 -3.09
CA VAL A 147 9.03 8.97 -3.38
C VAL A 147 9.94 8.45 -4.49
N TRP A 148 10.73 9.32 -5.11
CA TRP A 148 11.51 8.96 -6.30
C TRP A 148 12.48 7.80 -6.06
N ASN A 149 13.10 7.74 -4.87
CA ASN A 149 14.06 6.68 -4.53
C ASN A 149 13.42 5.31 -4.38
N THR A 150 12.10 5.24 -4.11
CA THR A 150 11.42 4.01 -3.72
C THR A 150 10.44 3.50 -4.77
N ILE A 151 10.22 4.20 -5.88
CA ILE A 151 9.27 3.76 -6.91
C ILE A 151 9.61 2.35 -7.39
N LYS A 152 10.80 2.16 -7.94
CA LYS A 152 11.21 0.86 -8.51
C LYS A 152 11.34 -0.22 -7.44
N SER A 153 11.93 0.10 -6.28
CA SER A 153 12.10 -0.86 -5.20
C SER A 153 10.76 -1.32 -4.62
N ASN A 154 9.81 -0.41 -4.41
CA ASN A 154 8.46 -0.77 -3.95
C ASN A 154 7.71 -1.61 -4.98
N LEU A 155 7.78 -1.27 -6.27
CA LEU A 155 7.17 -2.09 -7.33
C LEU A 155 7.79 -3.49 -7.40
N THR A 156 9.10 -3.62 -7.11
CA THR A 156 9.77 -4.91 -6.98
C THR A 156 9.22 -5.72 -5.81
N VAL A 157 8.99 -5.08 -4.65
CA VAL A 157 8.33 -5.72 -3.51
C VAL A 157 6.92 -6.17 -3.90
N TYR A 158 6.14 -5.32 -4.58
CA TYR A 158 4.78 -5.66 -5.01
C TYR A 158 4.77 -6.86 -5.97
N LYS A 159 5.70 -6.92 -6.92
CA LYS A 159 5.89 -8.09 -7.80
C LYS A 159 6.16 -9.37 -6.99
N ASN A 160 7.07 -9.31 -6.01
CA ASN A 160 7.44 -10.44 -5.16
C ASN A 160 6.31 -10.88 -4.21
N LEU A 161 5.36 -9.99 -3.92
CA LEU A 161 4.15 -10.27 -3.15
C LEU A 161 3.00 -10.82 -4.02
N ASN A 162 3.20 -10.97 -5.32
CA ASN A 162 2.14 -11.32 -6.26
C ASN A 162 0.99 -10.31 -6.23
N VAL A 163 1.31 -9.02 -6.14
CA VAL A 163 0.32 -7.94 -6.24
C VAL A 163 -0.23 -7.91 -7.65
N ILE A 164 -1.55 -7.98 -7.78
CA ILE A 164 -2.26 -8.02 -9.06
C ILE A 164 -3.04 -6.72 -9.35
N ASP A 165 -3.10 -5.82 -8.39
CA ASP A 165 -3.78 -4.54 -8.53
C ASP A 165 -3.09 -3.48 -7.66
N VAL A 166 -2.72 -2.35 -8.26
CA VAL A 166 -2.12 -1.21 -7.57
C VAL A 166 -2.94 0.03 -7.87
N TYR A 167 -3.43 0.67 -6.82
CA TYR A 167 -4.03 1.98 -6.89
C TYR A 167 -3.06 3.02 -6.33
N HIS A 168 -2.66 3.98 -7.16
CA HIS A 168 -1.83 5.10 -6.73
C HIS A 168 -2.70 6.32 -6.46
N GLN A 169 -2.85 6.65 -5.18
CA GLN A 169 -3.56 7.87 -4.79
C GLN A 169 -2.69 9.10 -5.04
N GLY A 170 -3.19 9.96 -5.90
CA GLY A 170 -2.62 11.27 -6.20
C GLY A 170 -3.75 12.29 -6.39
N TYR A 171 -3.41 13.51 -6.73
CA TYR A 171 -4.39 14.54 -7.06
C TYR A 171 -4.62 14.58 -8.56
N ALA A 172 -5.77 14.08 -9.02
CA ALA A 172 -6.12 14.11 -10.44
C ALA A 172 -6.37 15.54 -10.96
N GLU A 173 -6.83 16.43 -10.10
CA GLU A 173 -7.29 17.78 -10.46
C GLU A 173 -6.36 18.90 -10.01
N THR A 174 -5.41 18.64 -9.11
CA THR A 174 -4.47 19.65 -8.60
C THR A 174 -3.09 19.38 -9.15
N PRO A 175 -2.47 20.37 -9.83
CA PRO A 175 -1.09 20.22 -10.30
C PRO A 175 -0.15 20.21 -9.09
N VAL A 176 0.35 19.03 -8.75
CA VAL A 176 1.41 18.86 -7.77
C VAL A 176 2.76 18.93 -8.48
N PRO A 177 3.80 19.53 -7.86
CA PRO A 177 5.13 19.52 -8.43
C PRO A 177 5.60 18.09 -8.72
N PHE A 178 6.15 17.88 -9.90
CA PHE A 178 6.59 16.58 -10.42
C PHE A 178 5.50 15.50 -10.58
N GLY A 179 4.20 15.82 -10.42
CA GLY A 179 3.13 14.83 -10.55
C GLY A 179 3.11 14.11 -11.89
N LYS A 180 3.34 14.83 -13.00
CA LYS A 180 3.42 14.23 -14.35
C LYS A 180 4.65 13.36 -14.55
N LEU A 181 5.77 13.72 -13.95
CA LEU A 181 6.97 12.90 -13.95
C LEU A 181 6.74 11.59 -13.18
N ASP A 182 6.16 11.69 -11.98
CA ASP A 182 5.82 10.52 -11.18
C ASP A 182 4.84 9.60 -11.91
N ASP A 183 3.79 10.14 -12.54
CA ASP A 183 2.84 9.38 -13.37
C ASP A 183 3.57 8.61 -14.49
N TYR A 184 4.47 9.27 -15.20
CA TYR A 184 5.21 8.67 -16.31
C TYR A 184 6.12 7.53 -15.84
N VAL A 185 6.96 7.79 -14.85
CA VAL A 185 7.92 6.79 -14.34
C VAL A 185 7.19 5.56 -13.79
N ARG A 186 6.13 5.78 -13.00
CA ARG A 186 5.33 4.66 -12.47
C ARG A 186 4.64 3.85 -13.55
N ALA A 187 4.04 4.51 -14.53
CA ALA A 187 3.37 3.82 -15.63
C ALA A 187 4.34 2.96 -16.45
N ARG A 188 5.55 3.47 -16.73
CA ARG A 188 6.59 2.74 -17.44
C ARG A 188 7.07 1.53 -16.63
N LEU A 189 7.38 1.72 -15.35
CA LEU A 189 7.86 0.64 -14.46
C LEU A 189 6.77 -0.39 -14.13
N LEU A 190 5.48 -0.02 -14.11
CA LEU A 190 4.39 -0.98 -14.01
C LEU A 190 4.25 -1.85 -15.26
N TYR A 191 4.59 -1.31 -16.43
CA TYR A 191 4.59 -2.05 -17.68
C TYR A 191 5.84 -2.92 -17.83
N ASP A 192 7.02 -2.35 -17.54
CA ASP A 192 8.31 -3.05 -17.60
C ASP A 192 9.20 -2.64 -16.42
N LEU A 193 9.33 -3.54 -15.44
CA LEU A 193 10.09 -3.27 -14.23
C LEU A 193 11.62 -3.33 -14.45
N ASP A 194 12.06 -3.82 -15.59
CA ASP A 194 13.50 -3.91 -15.93
C ASP A 194 14.05 -2.55 -16.42
N GLU A 195 13.19 -1.60 -16.81
CA GLU A 195 13.61 -0.25 -17.20
C GLU A 195 14.33 0.47 -16.03
N ASP A 196 15.22 1.39 -16.36
CA ASP A 196 15.93 2.21 -15.37
C ASP A 196 15.12 3.45 -14.99
N ALA A 197 14.86 3.62 -13.69
CA ALA A 197 14.03 4.70 -13.17
C ALA A 197 14.66 6.10 -13.35
N GLU A 198 16.00 6.20 -13.27
CA GLU A 198 16.69 7.49 -13.47
C GLU A 198 16.75 7.85 -14.97
N GLU A 199 16.98 6.87 -15.85
CA GLU A 199 16.91 7.09 -17.31
C GLU A 199 15.51 7.54 -17.74
N LEU A 200 14.44 6.90 -17.21
CA LEU A 200 13.05 7.32 -17.45
C LEU A 200 12.78 8.73 -16.92
N THR A 201 13.32 9.06 -15.76
CA THR A 201 13.18 10.39 -15.16
C THR A 201 13.85 11.46 -16.03
N ASP A 202 15.08 11.21 -16.49
CA ASP A 202 15.83 12.11 -17.33
C ASP A 202 15.19 12.27 -18.70
N ASP A 203 14.74 11.18 -19.32
CA ASP A 203 14.01 11.21 -20.59
C ASP A 203 12.75 12.08 -20.49
N PHE A 204 11.97 11.92 -19.41
CA PHE A 204 10.79 12.75 -19.19
C PHE A 204 11.16 14.22 -19.01
N ILE A 205 12.17 14.53 -18.20
CA ILE A 205 12.59 15.92 -17.93
C ILE A 205 13.04 16.60 -19.24
N ASP A 206 13.84 15.93 -20.05
CA ASP A 206 14.32 16.47 -21.33
C ASP A 206 13.18 16.73 -22.31
N ASN A 207 12.29 15.78 -22.46
CA ASN A 207 11.22 15.86 -23.44
C ASN A 207 10.04 16.74 -23.01
N TYR A 208 9.76 16.83 -21.72
CA TYR A 208 8.63 17.59 -21.19
C TYR A 208 9.01 19.05 -20.91
N TYR A 209 10.13 19.27 -20.22
CA TYR A 209 10.57 20.62 -19.81
C TYR A 209 11.51 21.29 -20.82
N LYS A 210 12.09 20.55 -21.75
CA LYS A 210 12.90 21.06 -22.86
C LYS A 210 13.99 22.04 -22.40
N GLN A 211 13.88 23.33 -22.77
CA GLN A 211 14.87 24.36 -22.42
C GLN A 211 15.02 24.59 -20.91
N ALA A 212 14.03 24.23 -20.11
CA ALA A 212 14.10 24.32 -18.65
C ALA A 212 14.65 23.03 -17.98
N ALA A 213 14.96 21.99 -18.74
CA ALA A 213 15.32 20.66 -18.22
C ALA A 213 16.49 20.70 -17.22
N SER A 214 17.57 21.46 -17.52
CA SER A 214 18.72 21.57 -16.61
C SER A 214 18.37 22.18 -15.25
N TYR A 215 17.50 23.20 -15.23
CA TYR A 215 17.06 23.84 -13.99
C TYR A 215 16.11 22.93 -13.19
N ILE A 216 15.31 22.14 -13.88
CA ILE A 216 14.41 21.17 -13.25
C ILE A 216 15.21 20.03 -12.59
N ARG A 217 16.27 19.53 -13.24
CA ARG A 217 17.19 18.56 -12.62
C ARG A 217 17.86 19.13 -11.39
N GLU A 218 18.44 20.31 -11.50
CA GLU A 218 19.08 20.97 -10.36
C GLU A 218 18.10 21.14 -9.18
N TYR A 219 16.87 21.58 -9.45
CA TYR A 219 15.84 21.72 -8.43
C TYR A 219 15.49 20.38 -7.79
N ARG A 220 15.29 19.32 -8.59
CA ARG A 220 15.04 17.95 -8.10
C ARG A 220 16.19 17.47 -7.20
N ASP A 221 17.42 17.63 -7.64
CA ASP A 221 18.59 17.15 -6.92
C ASP A 221 18.80 17.93 -5.61
N LEU A 222 18.52 19.21 -5.59
CA LEU A 222 18.53 20.04 -4.36
C LEU A 222 17.44 19.57 -3.39
N LEU A 223 16.24 19.24 -3.85
CA LEU A 223 15.18 18.66 -3.01
C LEU A 223 15.62 17.32 -2.44
N LYS A 224 16.14 16.41 -3.28
CA LYS A 224 16.63 15.10 -2.83
C LYS A 224 17.70 15.26 -1.76
N TYR A 225 18.70 16.10 -1.99
CA TYR A 225 19.74 16.42 -1.03
C TYR A 225 19.17 17.00 0.29
N HIS A 226 18.20 17.92 0.18
CA HIS A 226 17.54 18.49 1.36
C HIS A 226 16.86 17.41 2.22
N TYR A 227 16.14 16.48 1.60
CA TYR A 227 15.50 15.36 2.31
C TYR A 227 16.55 14.48 3.00
N GLU A 228 17.64 14.14 2.31
CA GLU A 228 18.70 13.29 2.84
C GLU A 228 19.35 13.85 4.08
N ILE A 229 19.67 15.14 4.11
CA ILE A 229 20.42 15.74 5.23
C ILE A 229 19.54 16.31 6.34
N ASN A 230 18.31 16.72 6.05
CA ASN A 230 17.48 17.43 7.03
C ASN A 230 16.29 16.60 7.53
N ILE A 231 15.74 15.73 6.73
CA ILE A 231 14.51 15.02 7.04
C ILE A 231 14.81 13.59 7.51
N VAL A 232 15.55 12.83 6.71
CA VAL A 232 15.88 11.42 7.02
C VAL A 232 16.58 11.25 8.37
N PRO A 233 17.66 12.01 8.69
CA PRO A 233 18.35 11.85 9.97
C PRO A 233 17.50 12.20 11.20
N LYS A 234 16.49 13.05 11.05
CA LYS A 234 15.62 13.46 12.16
C LYS A 234 14.50 12.47 12.44
N ARG A 235 14.44 11.35 11.73
CA ARG A 235 13.42 10.31 11.87
C ARG A 235 11.99 10.83 11.77
N TYR A 236 11.76 11.85 10.94
CA TYR A 236 10.38 12.20 10.58
C TYR A 236 9.72 10.98 9.97
N SER A 237 8.46 10.75 10.28
CA SER A 237 7.75 9.55 9.84
C SER A 237 7.71 9.42 8.31
N GLY A 238 7.89 10.54 7.59
CA GLY A 238 7.78 10.56 6.13
C GLY A 238 6.40 10.15 5.62
N SER A 239 5.43 9.96 6.51
CA SER A 239 4.07 9.57 6.17
C SER A 239 3.34 10.70 5.45
N VAL A 240 2.22 10.37 4.79
CA VAL A 240 1.36 11.37 4.12
C VAL A 240 0.81 12.47 5.04
N TYR A 241 0.93 12.28 6.35
CA TYR A 241 0.55 13.23 7.40
C TYR A 241 1.74 13.82 8.16
N SER A 242 2.97 13.60 7.70
CA SER A 242 4.13 14.10 8.45
C SER A 242 4.26 15.60 8.41
N ASP A 243 4.65 16.16 9.55
CA ASP A 243 4.95 17.60 9.74
C ASP A 243 6.41 17.92 9.33
N MET A 244 6.82 17.60 8.12
CA MET A 244 8.20 17.80 7.65
C MET A 244 8.59 19.28 7.45
N MET A 245 7.64 20.20 7.60
CA MET A 245 7.85 21.63 7.40
C MET A 245 7.98 22.42 8.71
N LYS A 246 7.97 21.76 9.87
CA LYS A 246 8.34 22.36 11.17
C LYS A 246 9.83 22.20 11.41
#